data_692a1c05a387ff0b7a63d3d0eb5b7228
#
_entry.id   692a1c05a387ff0b7a63d3d0eb5b7228
#
_cell.length_a   1.000
_cell.length_b   1.000
_cell.length_c   1.000
_cell.angle_alpha   90.00
_cell.angle_beta   90.00
_cell.angle_gamma   90.00
#
_symmetry.space_group_name_H-M   'P 1'
#
loop_
_entity.id
_entity.type
_entity.pdbx_description
1 polymer ?
#
loop_
_entity_poly.entity_id
_entity_poly.type
_entity_poly.pdbx_seq_one_letter_code
_entity_poly.pdbx_strand_id
1 'polypeptide(L)'
;MCSIFGIFGLQPGDDIAALRRQALELSQKQRHRGPDWSGVYHDEGAILVHERLAIVDPAGGSQPLRSADGELVLAVNGEIYNHRELKAELVQHYAFQTGSDCEVINALYPEDDPASFLNRLNGIF
;
A
#
# COMPACT_ATOMS: atom_id res chain seq x y z
N MET A 1 -5.92 -13.15 -2.50
CA MET A 1 -5.02 -12.39 -1.59
C MET A 1 -3.87 -11.83 -2.42
N CYS A 2 -3.57 -10.56 -2.28
CA CYS A 2 -2.50 -9.86 -2.99
C CYS A 2 -1.09 -10.41 -2.67
N SER A 3 -0.07 -9.85 -3.26
CA SER A 3 1.32 -10.06 -2.83
C SER A 3 2.10 -8.75 -2.86
N ILE A 4 3.14 -8.70 -2.05
CA ILE A 4 4.03 -7.55 -1.89
C ILE A 4 5.46 -8.02 -2.11
N PHE A 5 6.22 -7.24 -2.87
CA PHE A 5 7.66 -7.38 -2.99
C PHE A 5 8.33 -6.03 -2.69
N GLY A 6 9.36 -6.02 -1.87
CA GLY A 6 10.05 -4.78 -1.49
C GLY A 6 11.56 -4.90 -1.55
N ILE A 7 12.22 -3.82 -1.95
CA ILE A 7 13.66 -3.60 -1.80
C ILE A 7 13.82 -2.34 -0.96
N PHE A 8 14.62 -2.43 0.10
CA PHE A 8 14.87 -1.32 1.02
C PHE A 8 16.37 -1.08 1.17
N GLY A 9 16.72 0.12 1.62
CA GLY A 9 18.10 0.49 1.87
C GLY A 9 18.89 0.77 0.59
N LEU A 10 18.23 1.33 -0.42
CA LEU A 10 18.89 1.81 -1.64
C LEU A 10 19.97 2.84 -1.29
N GLN A 11 21.06 2.85 -2.05
CA GLN A 11 22.20 3.71 -1.82
C GLN A 11 22.38 4.72 -2.97
N PRO A 12 22.94 5.89 -2.70
CA PRO A 12 23.36 6.80 -3.76
C PRO A 12 24.30 6.09 -4.76
N GLY A 13 23.92 6.08 -6.04
CA GLY A 13 24.67 5.39 -7.10
C GLY A 13 24.08 4.04 -7.53
N ASP A 14 23.07 3.52 -6.84
CA ASP A 14 22.34 2.36 -7.32
C ASP A 14 21.62 2.64 -8.65
N ASP A 15 21.62 1.66 -9.55
CA ASP A 15 20.82 1.74 -10.78
C ASP A 15 19.35 1.44 -10.45
N ILE A 16 18.62 2.48 -10.03
CA ILE A 16 17.20 2.37 -9.67
C ILE A 16 16.35 1.80 -10.80
N ALA A 17 16.68 2.14 -12.06
CA ALA A 17 15.94 1.64 -13.20
C ALA A 17 16.13 0.12 -13.37
N ALA A 18 17.34 -0.38 -13.19
CA ALA A 18 17.64 -1.81 -13.23
C ALA A 18 16.99 -2.54 -12.04
N LEU A 19 17.10 -2.02 -10.83
CA LEU A 19 16.50 -2.59 -9.63
C LEU A 19 14.97 -2.63 -9.72
N ARG A 20 14.35 -1.57 -10.26
CA ARG A 20 12.90 -1.54 -10.50
C ARG A 20 12.45 -2.61 -11.48
N ARG A 21 13.17 -2.82 -12.59
CA ARG A 21 12.88 -3.91 -13.54
C ARG A 21 12.98 -5.26 -12.85
N GLN A 22 14.05 -5.50 -12.11
CA GLN A 22 14.25 -6.73 -11.36
C GLN A 22 13.15 -6.97 -10.32
N ALA A 23 12.75 -5.94 -9.58
CA ALA A 23 11.66 -6.02 -8.61
C ALA A 23 10.35 -6.44 -9.28
N LEU A 24 10.02 -5.87 -10.45
CA LEU A 24 8.83 -6.24 -11.22
C LEU A 24 8.91 -7.70 -11.70
N GLU A 25 10.03 -8.14 -12.24
CA GLU A 25 10.24 -9.52 -12.71
C GLU A 25 10.09 -10.53 -11.55
N LEU A 26 10.64 -10.21 -10.37
CA LEU A 26 10.52 -11.06 -9.19
C LEU A 26 9.09 -11.08 -8.63
N SER A 27 8.42 -9.92 -8.60
CA SER A 27 7.02 -9.80 -8.16
C SER A 27 6.08 -10.62 -9.05
N GLN A 28 6.30 -10.64 -10.37
CA GLN A 28 5.49 -11.41 -11.31
C GLN A 28 5.44 -12.92 -10.99
N LYS A 29 6.43 -13.48 -10.30
CA LYS A 29 6.39 -14.86 -9.82
C LYS A 29 5.27 -15.12 -8.81
N GLN A 30 4.78 -14.05 -8.18
CA GLN A 30 3.68 -14.07 -7.22
C GLN A 30 2.34 -13.62 -7.84
N ARG A 31 2.28 -13.37 -9.15
CA ARG A 31 1.08 -12.84 -9.83
C ARG A 31 -0.14 -13.75 -9.72
N HIS A 32 0.03 -15.04 -9.48
CA HIS A 32 -1.08 -15.96 -9.19
C HIS A 32 -1.88 -15.58 -7.94
N ARG A 33 -1.32 -14.78 -7.04
CA ARG A 33 -2.01 -14.25 -5.83
C ARG A 33 -2.82 -12.99 -6.13
N GLY A 34 -2.36 -12.17 -7.07
CA GLY A 34 -3.00 -10.91 -7.45
C GLY A 34 -2.92 -10.67 -8.95
N PRO A 35 -3.78 -11.34 -9.74
CA PRO A 35 -3.68 -11.34 -11.19
C PRO A 35 -4.19 -10.08 -11.88
N ASP A 36 -4.91 -9.20 -11.15
CA ASP A 36 -5.68 -8.12 -11.76
C ASP A 36 -4.82 -6.92 -12.12
N TRP A 37 -3.82 -6.61 -11.30
CA TRP A 37 -2.97 -5.44 -11.51
C TRP A 37 -1.61 -5.57 -10.83
N SER A 38 -0.56 -5.01 -11.48
CA SER A 38 0.76 -4.83 -10.86
C SER A 38 1.02 -3.34 -10.67
N GLY A 39 1.24 -2.92 -9.44
CA GLY A 39 1.62 -1.56 -9.09
C GLY A 39 3.07 -1.49 -8.63
N VAL A 40 3.74 -0.38 -8.91
CA VAL A 40 5.12 -0.14 -8.47
C VAL A 40 5.30 1.30 -8.00
N TYR A 41 5.98 1.43 -6.88
CA TYR A 41 6.50 2.69 -6.36
C TYR A 41 8.01 2.59 -6.17
N HIS A 42 8.73 3.68 -6.34
CA HIS A 42 10.13 3.80 -5.93
C HIS A 42 10.47 5.23 -5.55
N ASP A 43 11.41 5.35 -4.66
CA ASP A 43 12.11 6.58 -4.28
C ASP A 43 13.61 6.30 -4.10
N GLU A 44 14.33 7.17 -3.39
CA GLU A 44 15.76 7.02 -3.12
C GLU A 44 16.08 5.92 -2.09
N GLY A 45 15.10 5.49 -1.28
CA GLY A 45 15.29 4.55 -0.18
C GLY A 45 14.69 3.17 -0.43
N ALA A 46 13.64 3.08 -1.29
CA ALA A 46 12.87 1.85 -1.42
C ALA A 46 12.25 1.66 -2.80
N ILE A 47 11.98 0.40 -3.12
CA ILE A 47 11.11 -0.01 -4.24
C ILE A 47 10.04 -0.93 -3.66
N LEU A 48 8.76 -0.62 -3.91
CA LEU A 48 7.63 -1.46 -3.54
C LEU A 48 6.88 -1.90 -4.78
N VAL A 49 6.59 -3.20 -4.88
CA VAL A 49 5.75 -3.76 -5.94
C VAL A 49 4.59 -4.52 -5.31
N HIS A 50 3.41 -4.34 -5.87
CA HIS A 50 2.19 -4.95 -5.38
C HIS A 50 1.46 -5.65 -6.53
N GLU A 51 1.22 -6.97 -6.38
CA GLU A 51 0.35 -7.73 -7.26
C GLU A 51 -1.05 -7.77 -6.64
N ARG A 52 -2.02 -7.15 -7.31
CA ARG A 52 -3.34 -6.89 -6.75
C ARG A 52 -4.36 -7.95 -7.14
N LEU A 53 -5.12 -8.43 -6.13
CA LEU A 53 -6.45 -9.00 -6.29
C LEU A 53 -7.46 -7.91 -5.91
N ALA A 54 -8.20 -7.40 -6.89
CA ALA A 54 -9.07 -6.24 -6.71
C ALA A 54 -10.43 -6.66 -6.13
N ILE A 55 -10.64 -6.42 -4.84
CA ILE A 55 -11.88 -6.75 -4.12
C ILE A 55 -12.65 -5.47 -3.80
N VAL A 56 -12.03 -4.55 -3.07
CA VAL A 56 -12.61 -3.25 -2.71
C VAL A 56 -12.04 -2.18 -3.65
N ASP A 57 -12.91 -1.32 -4.19
CA ASP A 57 -12.58 -0.28 -5.15
C ASP A 57 -11.72 -0.78 -6.34
N PRO A 58 -12.26 -1.68 -7.19
CA PRO A 58 -11.49 -2.24 -8.30
C PRO A 58 -10.92 -1.19 -9.25
N ALA A 59 -11.62 -0.07 -9.44
CA ALA A 59 -11.24 0.97 -10.37
C ALA A 59 -10.22 1.97 -9.80
N GLY A 60 -10.27 2.27 -8.49
CA GLY A 60 -9.51 3.37 -7.89
C GLY A 60 -8.45 2.96 -6.88
N GLY A 61 -8.62 1.84 -6.18
CA GLY A 61 -7.77 1.41 -5.06
C GLY A 61 -6.46 0.72 -5.46
N SER A 62 -5.78 1.20 -6.50
CA SER A 62 -4.48 0.65 -6.93
C SER A 62 -3.41 0.85 -5.85
N GLN A 63 -2.61 -0.20 -5.61
CA GLN A 63 -1.51 -0.17 -4.65
C GLN A 63 -0.15 -0.18 -5.38
N PRO A 64 0.90 0.39 -4.78
CA PRO A 64 0.97 1.03 -3.46
C PRO A 64 0.12 2.30 -3.35
N LEU A 65 -0.62 2.44 -2.23
CA LEU A 65 -1.41 3.63 -1.93
C LEU A 65 -0.50 4.78 -1.47
N ARG A 66 -0.88 6.02 -1.82
CA ARG A 66 -0.13 7.21 -1.40
C ARG A 66 -1.05 8.17 -0.66
N SER A 67 -0.53 8.82 0.38
CA SER A 67 -1.19 9.97 1.01
C SER A 67 -1.24 11.16 0.05
N ALA A 68 -2.16 12.11 0.30
CA ALA A 68 -2.34 13.29 -0.57
C ALA A 68 -1.08 14.17 -0.66
N ASP A 69 -0.30 14.26 0.42
CA ASP A 69 0.98 14.97 0.49
C ASP A 69 2.16 14.15 -0.11
N GLY A 70 1.95 12.86 -0.35
CA GLY A 70 2.95 11.95 -0.89
C GLY A 70 3.98 11.43 0.11
N GLU A 71 3.86 11.79 1.39
CA GLU A 71 4.83 11.42 2.43
C GLU A 71 4.70 9.96 2.86
N LEU A 72 3.49 9.38 2.74
CA LEU A 72 3.23 7.99 3.09
C LEU A 72 2.96 7.14 1.85
N VAL A 73 3.58 5.98 1.82
CA VAL A 73 3.37 4.97 0.77
C VAL A 73 3.11 3.63 1.43
N LEU A 74 1.98 3.02 1.09
CA LEU A 74 1.49 1.79 1.69
C LEU A 74 1.32 0.69 0.65
N ALA A 75 1.95 -0.45 0.90
CA ALA A 75 1.63 -1.72 0.26
C ALA A 75 1.11 -2.69 1.33
N VAL A 76 -0.10 -3.17 1.16
CA VAL A 76 -0.76 -4.06 2.13
C VAL A 76 -1.44 -5.22 1.42
N ASN A 77 -1.37 -6.40 2.03
CA ASN A 77 -2.14 -7.56 1.62
C ASN A 77 -3.16 -7.86 2.71
N GLY A 78 -4.39 -7.36 2.54
CA GLY A 78 -5.44 -7.53 3.53
C GLY A 78 -6.74 -6.86 3.15
N GLU A 79 -7.70 -6.99 4.06
CA GLU A 79 -9.01 -6.33 4.02
C GLU A 79 -9.33 -5.76 5.40
N ILE A 80 -9.75 -4.50 5.46
CA ILE A 80 -10.12 -3.80 6.69
C ILE A 80 -11.64 -3.64 6.72
N TYR A 81 -12.30 -4.43 7.56
CA TYR A 81 -13.76 -4.54 7.58
C TYR A 81 -14.46 -3.30 8.14
N ASN A 82 -13.86 -2.66 9.15
CA ASN A 82 -14.38 -1.44 9.76
C ASN A 82 -13.91 -0.13 9.09
N HIS A 83 -13.43 -0.21 7.84
CA HIS A 83 -12.87 0.95 7.14
C HIS A 83 -13.85 2.13 6.98
N ARG A 84 -15.17 1.84 6.87
CA ARG A 84 -16.18 2.90 6.69
C ARG A 84 -16.33 3.74 7.94
N GLU A 85 -16.31 3.11 9.11
CA GLU A 85 -16.39 3.78 10.41
C GLU A 85 -15.14 4.62 10.62
N LEU A 86 -13.96 4.04 10.37
CA LEU A 86 -12.69 4.75 10.46
C LEU A 86 -12.59 5.93 9.48
N LYS A 87 -13.05 5.77 8.24
CA LYS A 87 -13.10 6.89 7.26
C LYS A 87 -13.99 8.02 7.75
N ALA A 88 -15.17 7.73 8.30
CA ALA A 88 -16.08 8.73 8.83
C ALA A 88 -15.47 9.52 10.00
N GLU A 89 -14.70 8.87 10.86
CA GLU A 89 -13.98 9.50 11.97
C GLU A 89 -12.82 10.38 11.46
N LEU A 90 -12.04 9.88 10.52
CA LEU A 90 -10.76 10.47 10.11
C LEU A 90 -10.88 11.52 8.98
N VAL A 91 -12.04 11.65 8.34
CA VAL A 91 -12.24 12.55 7.18
C VAL A 91 -11.93 14.02 7.43
N GLN A 92 -11.96 14.47 8.68
CA GLN A 92 -11.61 15.84 9.06
C GLN A 92 -10.10 16.08 9.14
N HIS A 93 -9.31 15.01 9.23
CA HIS A 93 -7.86 15.06 9.47
C HIS A 93 -7.06 14.48 8.31
N TYR A 94 -7.69 13.65 7.46
CA TYR A 94 -7.02 12.98 6.33
C TYR A 94 -7.82 13.09 5.04
N ALA A 95 -7.14 13.49 3.96
CA ALA A 95 -7.73 13.61 2.62
C ALA A 95 -7.65 12.27 1.88
N PHE A 96 -8.67 11.44 2.00
CA PHE A 96 -8.75 10.16 1.30
C PHE A 96 -8.71 10.33 -0.22
N GLN A 97 -7.84 9.59 -0.90
CA GLN A 97 -7.62 9.65 -2.34
C GLN A 97 -8.36 8.56 -3.10
N THR A 98 -8.72 7.46 -2.42
CA THR A 98 -9.32 6.27 -3.04
C THR A 98 -10.52 5.75 -2.24
N GLY A 99 -11.24 4.81 -2.85
CA GLY A 99 -12.25 4.02 -2.16
C GLY A 99 -11.69 2.80 -1.41
N SER A 100 -10.37 2.54 -1.50
CA SER A 100 -9.75 1.37 -0.84
C SER A 100 -10.02 1.37 0.66
N ASP A 101 -10.37 0.22 1.18
CA ASP A 101 -10.51 -0.04 2.62
C ASP A 101 -9.18 0.13 3.35
N CYS A 102 -8.08 -0.26 2.72
CA CYS A 102 -6.74 -0.21 3.30
C CYS A 102 -6.18 1.21 3.46
N GLU A 103 -6.74 2.22 2.79
CA GLU A 103 -6.23 3.59 2.89
C GLU A 103 -6.38 4.18 4.30
N VAL A 104 -7.26 3.63 5.14
CA VAL A 104 -7.39 4.04 6.55
C VAL A 104 -6.09 3.82 7.35
N ILE A 105 -5.23 2.92 6.90
CA ILE A 105 -3.91 2.69 7.52
C ILE A 105 -3.03 3.94 7.37
N ASN A 106 -2.98 4.55 6.17
CA ASN A 106 -2.26 5.81 5.96
C ASN A 106 -2.83 6.94 6.82
N ALA A 107 -4.15 6.97 7.02
CA ALA A 107 -4.80 7.98 7.84
C ALA A 107 -4.49 7.83 9.33
N LEU A 108 -4.37 6.62 9.83
CA LEU A 108 -4.09 6.31 11.23
C LEU A 108 -2.61 6.40 11.59
N TYR A 109 -1.72 6.10 10.65
CA TYR A 109 -0.28 5.98 10.90
C TYR A 109 0.38 7.23 11.51
N PRO A 110 0.02 8.48 11.10
CA PRO A 110 0.61 9.67 11.69
C PRO A 110 0.05 10.03 13.08
N GLU A 111 -1.15 9.55 13.42
CA GLU A 111 -1.87 9.97 14.63
C GLU A 111 -1.54 9.12 15.86
N ASP A 112 -1.25 7.84 15.64
CA ASP A 112 -1.08 6.85 16.69
C ASP A 112 0.27 6.12 16.59
N ASP A 113 0.79 5.62 17.70
CA ASP A 113 1.91 4.67 17.66
C ASP A 113 1.48 3.35 16.97
N PRO A 114 2.44 2.61 16.36
CA PRO A 114 2.12 1.44 15.56
C PRO A 114 1.29 0.38 16.29
N ALA A 115 1.52 0.16 17.58
CA ALA A 115 0.75 -0.82 18.36
C ALA A 115 -0.69 -0.33 18.57
N SER A 116 -0.88 0.97 18.78
CA SER A 116 -2.18 1.59 19.02
C SER A 116 -3.06 1.54 17.78
N PHE A 117 -2.58 2.03 16.63
CA PHE A 117 -3.43 2.08 15.43
C PHE A 117 -3.78 0.68 14.89
N LEU A 118 -2.86 -0.28 14.97
CA LEU A 118 -3.12 -1.65 14.52
C LEU A 118 -4.26 -2.31 15.31
N ASN A 119 -4.40 -2.00 16.60
CA ASN A 119 -5.51 -2.49 17.43
C ASN A 119 -6.86 -1.86 17.08
N ARG A 120 -6.90 -0.75 16.34
CA ARG A 120 -8.14 -0.14 15.82
C ARG A 120 -8.67 -0.84 14.58
N LEU A 121 -7.84 -1.60 13.89
CA LEU A 121 -8.21 -2.28 12.65
C LEU A 121 -8.95 -3.59 12.96
N ASN A 122 -10.12 -3.76 12.36
CA ASN A 122 -10.83 -5.03 12.31
C ASN A 122 -10.71 -5.58 10.90
N GLY A 123 -9.98 -6.67 10.71
CA GLY A 123 -9.70 -7.19 9.40
C GLY A 123 -8.75 -8.39 9.39
N ILE A 124 -8.35 -8.77 8.20
CA ILE A 124 -7.30 -9.77 7.94
C ILE A 124 -6.22 -9.09 7.12
N PHE A 125 -5.02 -8.97 7.67
CA PHE A 125 -3.89 -8.29 7.01
C PHE A 125 -2.54 -8.80 7.50
#